data_a49ee3c6f1c3e0250b5180b6df5aaaca
#
_entry.id   a49ee3c6f1c3e0250b5180b6df5aaaca
#
_cell.length_a   1.000
_cell.length_b   1.000
_cell.length_c   1.000
_cell.angle_alpha   90.00
_cell.angle_beta   90.00
_cell.angle_gamma   90.00
#
_symmetry.space_group_name_H-M   'P 1'
#
loop_
_entity.id
_entity.type
_entity.pdbx_description
1 polymer ?
#
loop_
_entity_poly.entity_id
_entity_poly.type
_entity_poly.pdbx_seq_one_letter_code
_entity_poly.pdbx_strand_id
1 'polypeptide(L)'
;MKQIRKHPIWILLIINLLIGLMTFRSYGLAWDEPLFYDYGEALKYAYTPANWFSGNFDVTKSFGSSGSDHANRGPAYLLAAMPLVSLLEWLGLDLASTWHLTNFLTFNLGIYLLYRLASKWMSKESALAVAALFTFQPLLWGHAFINPKDIPFLSFFLGSIVFGFELIDEWSNNSQSTNFLITKILLASFFLGIATSIRILGPLAAILTILYAFVQGIKIPELLKRPVIWLYAGLSLSIMFASWPYLWLNLLQKFIEVFVFMSDNPTQLNVLFAGDNYQAGEIPRRYFPILLSYTLTEPTYFLIATGAILAFWKSDNKKRLTYAIVLAWFGILAAYILLRRPAMYDGYRHFLFILPPLFIFAGFAFEALFHWLKQSWQKIVLVIAILAFGIIPIIQLHPYQYAYYNNFAGGVGGVFRNYETEYWLTCYRESVLSLNQLAEPGTQLFVRREPYIAAYYANSNITIRDFRTEQKDMKSGNYYLVNTRSNEDLKSLRDAPIVIEVSRMGATFCVVKQVP
;
A
#
# COMPACT_ATOMS: atom_id res chain seq x y z
N MET A 1 -23.55 22.57 4.96
CA MET A 1 -24.47 21.44 5.15
C MET A 1 -25.14 20.91 3.87
N LYS A 2 -25.64 21.73 2.94
CA LYS A 2 -26.25 21.23 1.66
C LYS A 2 -25.27 20.42 0.77
N GLN A 3 -23.99 20.79 0.69
CA GLN A 3 -22.97 20.02 -0.06
C GLN A 3 -22.61 18.69 0.61
N ILE A 4 -22.56 18.63 1.93
CA ILE A 4 -22.27 17.39 2.70
C ILE A 4 -23.37 16.36 2.47
N ARG A 5 -24.65 16.77 2.41
CA ARG A 5 -25.76 15.87 2.03
C ARG A 5 -25.67 15.35 0.59
N LYS A 6 -25.05 16.10 -0.32
CA LYS A 6 -24.81 15.67 -1.71
C LYS A 6 -23.66 14.68 -1.86
N HIS A 7 -22.65 14.75 -0.97
CA HIS A 7 -21.44 13.94 -1.01
C HIS A 7 -21.05 13.47 0.40
N PRO A 8 -21.71 12.44 0.92
CA PRO A 8 -21.51 11.97 2.31
C PRO A 8 -20.08 11.46 2.59
N ILE A 9 -19.30 11.15 1.57
CA ILE A 9 -17.92 10.72 1.68
C ILE A 9 -17.05 11.72 2.45
N TRP A 10 -17.34 13.03 2.38
CA TRP A 10 -16.54 14.04 3.08
C TRP A 10 -16.53 13.85 4.59
N ILE A 11 -17.62 13.31 5.18
CA ILE A 11 -17.68 13.01 6.61
C ILE A 11 -16.62 11.94 6.95
N LEU A 12 -16.59 10.85 6.18
CA LEU A 12 -15.61 9.77 6.38
C LEU A 12 -14.18 10.28 6.24
N LEU A 13 -13.91 11.06 5.18
CA LEU A 13 -12.56 11.59 4.93
C LEU A 13 -12.09 12.56 6.01
N ILE A 14 -13.00 13.40 6.55
CA ILE A 14 -12.67 14.31 7.65
C ILE A 14 -12.39 13.52 8.93
N ILE A 15 -13.23 12.53 9.26
CA ILE A 15 -13.00 11.66 10.44
C ILE A 15 -11.64 10.95 10.30
N ASN A 16 -11.36 10.36 9.13
CA ASN A 16 -10.08 9.72 8.85
C ASN A 16 -8.92 10.68 9.00
N LEU A 17 -9.03 11.88 8.42
CA LEU A 17 -7.98 12.88 8.51
C LEU A 17 -7.69 13.25 9.97
N LEU A 18 -8.73 13.45 10.78
CA LEU A 18 -8.57 13.76 12.21
C LEU A 18 -7.85 12.61 12.95
N ILE A 19 -8.27 11.36 12.73
CA ILE A 19 -7.62 10.20 13.34
C ILE A 19 -6.17 10.10 12.86
N GLY A 20 -5.92 10.27 11.56
CA GLY A 20 -4.58 10.24 10.98
C GLY A 20 -3.66 11.29 11.59
N LEU A 21 -4.14 12.54 11.74
CA LEU A 21 -3.39 13.62 12.39
C LEU A 21 -3.09 13.36 13.87
N MET A 22 -3.90 12.55 14.55
CA MET A 22 -3.64 12.15 15.94
C MET A 22 -2.64 11.00 16.05
N THR A 23 -2.48 10.20 15.00
CA THR A 23 -1.79 8.90 15.10
C THR A 23 -0.53 8.76 14.22
N PHE A 24 -0.35 9.58 13.18
CA PHE A 24 0.75 9.42 12.21
C PHE A 24 2.15 9.38 12.83
N ARG A 25 2.37 10.10 13.93
CA ARG A 25 3.65 10.12 14.66
C ARG A 25 3.94 8.87 15.46
N SER A 26 2.94 7.99 15.66
CA SER A 26 3.12 6.77 16.45
C SER A 26 3.79 5.66 15.66
N TYR A 27 3.72 5.70 14.33
CA TYR A 27 4.29 4.67 13.47
C TYR A 27 5.82 4.75 13.44
N GLY A 28 6.47 3.60 13.46
CA GLY A 28 7.91 3.49 13.30
C GLY A 28 8.30 3.40 11.83
N LEU A 29 9.55 3.75 11.51
CA LEU A 29 10.12 3.57 10.18
C LEU A 29 10.09 2.10 9.77
N ALA A 30 9.59 1.83 8.57
CA ALA A 30 9.75 0.55 7.91
C ALA A 30 11.15 0.46 7.26
N TRP A 31 11.67 -0.76 7.12
CA TRP A 31 13.04 -0.99 6.67
C TRP A 31 13.38 -0.43 5.27
N ASP A 32 12.38 -0.34 4.37
CA ASP A 32 12.55 0.23 3.02
C ASP A 32 12.50 1.78 3.01
N GLU A 33 11.88 2.41 4.00
CA GLU A 33 11.52 3.84 3.94
C GLU A 33 12.72 4.77 3.84
N PRO A 34 13.77 4.63 4.68
CA PRO A 34 14.93 5.53 4.59
C PRO A 34 15.60 5.51 3.21
N LEU A 35 15.60 4.35 2.56
CA LEU A 35 16.18 4.18 1.22
C LEU A 35 15.32 4.88 0.15
N PHE A 36 13.98 4.85 0.28
CA PHE A 36 13.09 5.61 -0.59
C PHE A 36 13.17 7.12 -0.35
N TYR A 37 13.36 7.54 0.90
CA TYR A 37 13.52 8.96 1.23
C TYR A 37 14.81 9.52 0.63
N ASP A 38 15.91 8.78 0.77
CA ASP A 38 17.19 9.12 0.13
C ASP A 38 17.08 9.17 -1.40
N TYR A 39 16.36 8.20 -2.00
CA TYR A 39 16.09 8.23 -3.44
C TYR A 39 15.28 9.47 -3.83
N GLY A 40 14.24 9.83 -3.06
CA GLY A 40 13.45 11.04 -3.27
C GLY A 40 14.32 12.30 -3.27
N GLU A 41 15.23 12.43 -2.31
CA GLU A 41 16.17 13.56 -2.25
C GLU A 41 17.14 13.58 -3.43
N ALA A 42 17.71 12.42 -3.80
CA ALA A 42 18.63 12.32 -4.94
C ALA A 42 17.97 12.69 -6.27
N LEU A 43 16.66 12.46 -6.42
CA LEU A 43 15.91 12.87 -7.62
C LEU A 43 15.99 14.37 -7.91
N LYS A 44 16.16 15.21 -6.91
CA LYS A 44 16.32 16.67 -7.09
C LYS A 44 17.44 16.99 -8.09
N TYR A 45 18.49 16.16 -8.15
CA TYR A 45 19.58 16.34 -9.10
C TYR A 45 19.09 16.29 -10.56
N ALA A 46 18.27 15.27 -10.92
CA ALA A 46 17.76 15.11 -12.28
C ALA A 46 16.80 16.22 -12.71
N TYR A 47 16.08 16.85 -11.75
CA TYR A 47 15.08 17.88 -12.04
C TYR A 47 15.57 19.31 -11.75
N THR A 48 16.87 19.49 -11.49
CA THR A 48 17.50 20.82 -11.37
C THR A 48 18.04 21.26 -12.73
N PRO A 49 17.46 22.28 -13.41
CA PRO A 49 17.86 22.68 -14.75
C PRO A 49 19.34 23.04 -14.88
N ALA A 50 19.94 23.65 -13.84
CA ALA A 50 21.36 24.01 -13.83
C ALA A 50 22.28 22.80 -14.06
N ASN A 51 21.87 21.60 -13.61
CA ASN A 51 22.66 20.38 -13.80
C ASN A 51 22.66 19.94 -15.27
N TRP A 52 21.57 20.14 -16.02
CA TRP A 52 21.47 19.76 -17.44
C TRP A 52 22.45 20.55 -18.31
N PHE A 53 22.69 21.81 -17.96
CA PHE A 53 23.57 22.71 -18.71
C PHE A 53 24.98 22.75 -18.18
N SER A 54 25.33 21.94 -17.17
CA SER A 54 26.67 21.93 -16.53
C SER A 54 27.76 21.28 -17.40
N GLY A 55 27.40 20.61 -18.50
CA GLY A 55 28.32 19.83 -19.32
C GLY A 55 28.70 18.47 -18.72
N ASN A 56 28.37 18.22 -17.45
CA ASN A 56 28.70 17.00 -16.70
C ASN A 56 27.43 16.34 -16.11
N PHE A 57 26.29 16.45 -16.80
CA PHE A 57 25.05 15.81 -16.35
C PHE A 57 25.18 14.28 -16.34
N ASP A 58 24.99 13.70 -15.18
CA ASP A 58 25.01 12.25 -14.98
C ASP A 58 23.74 11.83 -14.22
N VAL A 59 22.79 11.24 -14.93
CA VAL A 59 21.49 10.83 -14.38
C VAL A 59 21.63 9.81 -13.24
N THR A 60 22.74 9.07 -13.16
CA THR A 60 22.96 8.06 -12.11
C THR A 60 23.05 8.69 -10.72
N LYS A 61 23.44 9.96 -10.62
CA LYS A 61 23.45 10.74 -9.37
C LYS A 61 22.04 10.94 -8.78
N SER A 62 20.98 10.69 -9.56
CA SER A 62 19.60 10.79 -9.10
C SER A 62 19.03 9.48 -8.56
N PHE A 63 19.82 8.41 -8.42
CA PHE A 63 19.34 7.10 -8.01
C PHE A 63 19.43 6.83 -6.50
N GLY A 64 20.06 7.73 -5.73
CA GLY A 64 20.27 7.59 -4.30
C GLY A 64 21.37 6.59 -3.94
N SER A 65 21.54 6.34 -2.65
CA SER A 65 22.60 5.47 -2.11
C SER A 65 22.46 3.99 -2.51
N SER A 66 21.24 3.52 -2.78
CA SER A 66 20.97 2.15 -3.26
C SER A 66 21.24 1.95 -4.76
N GLY A 67 21.60 3.02 -5.49
CA GLY A 67 21.99 2.95 -6.90
C GLY A 67 20.97 2.26 -7.78
N SER A 68 21.43 1.27 -8.56
CA SER A 68 20.58 0.55 -9.53
C SER A 68 19.43 -0.24 -8.91
N ASP A 69 19.51 -0.64 -7.65
CA ASP A 69 18.42 -1.41 -7.01
C ASP A 69 17.15 -0.55 -6.85
N HIS A 70 17.27 0.72 -6.47
CA HIS A 70 16.12 1.62 -6.40
C HIS A 70 15.77 2.26 -7.76
N ALA A 71 16.74 2.46 -8.64
CA ALA A 71 16.50 3.00 -9.97
C ALA A 71 15.49 2.18 -10.79
N ASN A 72 15.48 0.85 -10.60
CA ASN A 72 14.50 -0.06 -11.21
C ASN A 72 13.07 0.12 -10.68
N ARG A 73 12.89 0.90 -9.61
CA ARG A 73 11.60 1.17 -8.99
C ARG A 73 11.21 2.59 -9.30
N GLY A 74 10.17 2.76 -10.12
CA GLY A 74 9.80 4.09 -10.58
C GLY A 74 9.43 5.05 -9.45
N PRO A 75 9.95 6.28 -9.48
CA PRO A 75 9.88 7.22 -8.37
C PRO A 75 8.76 8.25 -8.46
N ALA A 76 7.79 8.09 -9.37
CA ALA A 76 6.78 9.12 -9.62
C ALA A 76 6.02 9.56 -8.35
N TYR A 77 5.76 8.62 -7.44
CA TYR A 77 5.12 8.98 -6.17
C TYR A 77 6.04 9.83 -5.29
N LEU A 78 7.32 9.50 -5.21
CA LEU A 78 8.28 10.28 -4.44
C LEU A 78 8.31 11.72 -4.96
N LEU A 79 8.39 11.92 -6.28
CA LEU A 79 8.34 13.25 -6.89
C LEU A 79 7.03 14.00 -6.59
N ALA A 80 5.89 13.31 -6.69
CA ALA A 80 4.59 13.92 -6.42
C ALA A 80 4.41 14.27 -4.94
N ALA A 81 5.02 13.52 -4.03
CA ALA A 81 4.95 13.70 -2.58
C ALA A 81 5.92 14.79 -2.07
N MET A 82 7.08 14.95 -2.69
CA MET A 82 8.15 15.87 -2.24
C MET A 82 7.68 17.30 -1.90
N PRO A 83 6.83 17.98 -2.69
CA PRO A 83 6.39 19.32 -2.32
C PRO A 83 5.64 19.36 -0.97
N LEU A 84 4.81 18.35 -0.71
CA LEU A 84 4.09 18.26 0.57
C LEU A 84 5.04 17.87 1.71
N VAL A 85 5.94 16.93 1.48
CA VAL A 85 6.96 16.51 2.45
C VAL A 85 7.80 17.73 2.86
N SER A 86 8.34 18.48 1.88
CA SER A 86 9.15 19.69 2.16
C SER A 86 8.36 20.77 2.92
N LEU A 87 7.07 20.93 2.61
CA LEU A 87 6.21 21.85 3.36
C LEU A 87 6.03 21.41 4.82
N LEU A 88 5.81 20.11 5.05
CA LEU A 88 5.60 19.57 6.40
C LEU A 88 6.90 19.62 7.23
N GLU A 89 8.06 19.37 6.61
CA GLU A 89 9.38 19.56 7.24
C GLU A 89 9.61 21.02 7.63
N TRP A 90 9.29 21.96 6.73
CA TRP A 90 9.35 23.39 7.02
C TRP A 90 8.45 23.79 8.19
N LEU A 91 7.31 23.11 8.37
CA LEU A 91 6.44 23.27 9.53
C LEU A 91 6.97 22.57 10.81
N GLY A 92 8.16 21.97 10.76
CA GLY A 92 8.84 21.37 11.93
C GLY A 92 8.49 19.92 12.21
N LEU A 93 7.93 19.18 11.26
CA LEU A 93 7.75 17.74 11.39
C LEU A 93 9.07 17.03 11.06
N ASP A 94 9.33 15.92 11.75
CA ASP A 94 10.44 15.04 11.42
C ASP A 94 10.18 14.26 10.12
N LEU A 95 11.25 13.79 9.48
CA LEU A 95 11.21 13.15 8.16
C LEU A 95 10.26 11.94 8.10
N ALA A 96 10.28 11.04 9.10
CA ALA A 96 9.39 9.89 9.15
C ALA A 96 7.93 10.33 9.23
N SER A 97 7.62 11.27 10.12
CA SER A 97 6.26 11.81 10.30
C SER A 97 5.72 12.49 9.05
N THR A 98 6.57 13.22 8.29
CA THR A 98 6.14 13.87 7.04
C THR A 98 5.71 12.85 5.99
N TRP A 99 6.48 11.78 5.81
CA TRP A 99 6.17 10.73 4.87
C TRP A 99 4.95 9.90 5.31
N HIS A 100 4.86 9.55 6.60
CA HIS A 100 3.70 8.81 7.12
C HIS A 100 2.40 9.57 6.91
N LEU A 101 2.37 10.87 7.19
CA LEU A 101 1.19 11.69 6.93
C LEU A 101 0.88 11.80 5.44
N THR A 102 1.89 11.97 4.58
CA THR A 102 1.72 12.07 3.13
C THR A 102 1.19 10.76 2.53
N ASN A 103 1.69 9.61 2.99
CA ASN A 103 1.18 8.29 2.60
C ASN A 103 -0.28 8.12 3.03
N PHE A 104 -0.62 8.53 4.25
CA PHE A 104 -1.99 8.46 4.76
C PHE A 104 -2.96 9.36 3.96
N LEU A 105 -2.54 10.55 3.55
CA LEU A 105 -3.33 11.41 2.67
C LEU A 105 -3.57 10.75 1.30
N THR A 106 -2.58 10.04 0.80
CA THR A 106 -2.70 9.25 -0.44
C THR A 106 -3.67 8.08 -0.28
N PHE A 107 -3.72 7.43 0.89
CA PHE A 107 -4.74 6.44 1.20
C PHE A 107 -6.15 7.06 1.21
N ASN A 108 -6.32 8.25 1.79
CA ASN A 108 -7.60 8.98 1.75
C ASN A 108 -8.04 9.30 0.31
N LEU A 109 -7.10 9.61 -0.59
CA LEU A 109 -7.39 9.72 -2.01
C LEU A 109 -7.92 8.38 -2.57
N GLY A 110 -7.30 7.26 -2.23
CA GLY A 110 -7.75 5.91 -2.60
C GLY A 110 -9.18 5.62 -2.12
N ILE A 111 -9.50 5.98 -0.88
CA ILE A 111 -10.86 5.84 -0.31
C ILE A 111 -11.90 6.67 -1.11
N TYR A 112 -11.56 7.92 -1.43
CA TYR A 112 -12.41 8.76 -2.27
C TYR A 112 -12.63 8.16 -3.66
N LEU A 113 -11.58 7.64 -4.28
CA LEU A 113 -11.65 7.02 -5.61
C LEU A 113 -12.48 5.73 -5.59
N LEU A 114 -12.37 4.91 -4.52
CA LEU A 114 -13.21 3.72 -4.36
C LEU A 114 -14.69 4.10 -4.21
N TYR A 115 -15.00 5.09 -3.37
CA TYR A 115 -16.35 5.62 -3.25
C TYR A 115 -16.89 6.10 -4.61
N ARG A 116 -16.07 6.82 -5.36
CA ARG A 116 -16.44 7.34 -6.69
C ARG A 116 -16.73 6.21 -7.67
N LEU A 117 -15.89 5.17 -7.69
CA LEU A 117 -16.10 4.00 -8.54
C LEU A 117 -17.37 3.23 -8.14
N ALA A 118 -17.56 2.95 -6.86
CA ALA A 118 -18.71 2.26 -6.33
C ALA A 118 -20.03 3.01 -6.64
N SER A 119 -20.02 4.35 -6.53
CA SER A 119 -21.18 5.21 -6.81
C SER A 119 -21.67 5.14 -8.26
N LYS A 120 -20.92 4.51 -9.18
CA LYS A 120 -21.38 4.26 -10.56
C LYS A 120 -22.47 3.18 -10.62
N TRP A 121 -22.50 2.25 -9.68
CA TRP A 121 -23.31 1.04 -9.74
C TRP A 121 -24.26 0.86 -8.56
N MET A 122 -24.12 1.66 -7.51
CA MET A 122 -24.93 1.56 -6.29
C MET A 122 -25.25 2.94 -5.71
N SER A 123 -26.17 2.97 -4.74
CA SER A 123 -26.52 4.20 -4.03
C SER A 123 -25.33 4.82 -3.31
N LYS A 124 -25.37 6.14 -3.09
CA LYS A 124 -24.31 6.84 -2.35
C LYS A 124 -24.14 6.33 -0.93
N GLU A 125 -25.21 5.85 -0.32
CA GLU A 125 -25.20 5.24 1.02
C GLU A 125 -24.40 3.93 1.01
N SER A 126 -24.65 3.06 0.04
CA SER A 126 -23.93 1.80 -0.13
C SER A 126 -22.47 2.01 -0.53
N ALA A 127 -22.20 2.97 -1.42
CA ALA A 127 -20.85 3.36 -1.78
C ALA A 127 -20.07 3.92 -0.57
N LEU A 128 -20.74 4.67 0.32
CA LEU A 128 -20.13 5.14 1.58
C LEU A 128 -19.81 3.97 2.53
N ALA A 129 -20.73 3.01 2.64
CA ALA A 129 -20.50 1.81 3.46
C ALA A 129 -19.30 0.98 2.93
N VAL A 130 -19.16 0.85 1.60
CA VAL A 130 -17.99 0.25 0.94
C VAL A 130 -16.71 0.99 1.30
N ALA A 131 -16.73 2.30 1.13
CA ALA A 131 -15.56 3.14 1.43
C ALA A 131 -15.16 3.04 2.92
N ALA A 132 -16.14 3.01 3.83
CA ALA A 132 -15.89 2.81 5.25
C ALA A 132 -15.37 1.41 5.57
N LEU A 133 -15.95 0.36 4.96
CA LEU A 133 -15.48 -1.02 5.14
C LEU A 133 -14.03 -1.18 4.66
N PHE A 134 -13.67 -0.57 3.53
CA PHE A 134 -12.30 -0.56 3.00
C PHE A 134 -11.33 0.21 3.92
N THR A 135 -11.77 1.37 4.39
CA THR A 135 -10.99 2.23 5.30
C THR A 135 -10.59 1.50 6.57
N PHE A 136 -11.55 0.84 7.21
CA PHE A 136 -11.35 0.19 8.51
C PHE A 136 -10.95 -1.29 8.38
N GLN A 137 -10.29 -1.69 7.27
CA GLN A 137 -9.54 -2.94 7.24
C GLN A 137 -8.19 -2.72 7.95
N PRO A 138 -7.90 -3.44 9.06
CA PRO A 138 -6.68 -3.20 9.82
C PRO A 138 -5.40 -3.33 8.98
N LEU A 139 -5.33 -4.33 8.09
CA LEU A 139 -4.21 -4.49 7.16
C LEU A 139 -3.98 -3.24 6.32
N LEU A 140 -5.03 -2.70 5.69
CA LEU A 140 -4.92 -1.52 4.83
C LEU A 140 -4.60 -0.27 5.65
N TRP A 141 -5.21 -0.14 6.83
CA TRP A 141 -4.95 0.96 7.76
C TRP A 141 -3.49 1.02 8.18
N GLY A 142 -2.89 -0.13 8.57
CA GLY A 142 -1.48 -0.19 8.96
C GLY A 142 -0.55 0.18 7.81
N HIS A 143 -0.82 -0.33 6.60
CA HIS A 143 -0.05 0.02 5.41
C HIS A 143 -0.26 1.47 4.93
N ALA A 144 -1.34 2.14 5.37
CA ALA A 144 -1.64 3.50 4.94
C ALA A 144 -0.59 4.54 5.36
N PHE A 145 0.15 4.28 6.42
CA PHE A 145 1.16 5.20 6.95
C PHE A 145 2.56 4.87 6.45
N ILE A 146 2.88 3.59 6.36
CA ILE A 146 4.22 3.09 6.06
C ILE A 146 4.38 2.73 4.59
N ASN A 147 5.61 2.77 4.10
CA ASN A 147 6.03 2.39 2.75
C ASN A 147 5.43 3.25 1.61
N PRO A 148 6.21 4.15 1.03
CA PRO A 148 5.77 5.09 -0.01
C PRO A 148 5.55 4.41 -1.39
N LYS A 149 5.13 3.15 -1.42
CA LYS A 149 4.97 2.37 -2.64
C LYS A 149 3.66 1.58 -2.73
N ASP A 150 3.31 0.79 -1.70
CA ASP A 150 2.21 -0.17 -1.79
C ASP A 150 0.84 0.51 -1.82
N ILE A 151 0.53 1.38 -0.86
CA ILE A 151 -0.70 2.16 -0.82
C ILE A 151 -0.73 3.27 -1.90
N PRO A 152 0.36 3.99 -2.17
CA PRO A 152 0.38 4.88 -3.32
C PRO A 152 0.05 4.18 -4.63
N PHE A 153 0.63 3.01 -4.91
CA PHE A 153 0.28 2.26 -6.11
C PHE A 153 -1.19 1.85 -6.15
N LEU A 154 -1.76 1.34 -5.05
CA LEU A 154 -3.18 1.04 -4.94
C LEU A 154 -4.04 2.25 -5.30
N SER A 155 -3.74 3.42 -4.73
CA SER A 155 -4.51 4.65 -4.94
C SER A 155 -4.42 5.17 -6.37
N PHE A 156 -3.22 5.21 -6.95
CA PHE A 156 -3.02 5.68 -8.33
C PHE A 156 -3.55 4.67 -9.36
N PHE A 157 -3.41 3.37 -9.12
CA PHE A 157 -4.00 2.34 -9.97
C PHE A 157 -5.54 2.42 -9.96
N LEU A 158 -6.15 2.56 -8.79
CA LEU A 158 -7.60 2.76 -8.65
C LEU A 158 -8.04 4.04 -9.36
N GLY A 159 -7.29 5.14 -9.24
CA GLY A 159 -7.53 6.37 -9.99
C GLY A 159 -7.48 6.17 -11.50
N SER A 160 -6.54 5.36 -11.99
CA SER A 160 -6.46 5.01 -13.42
C SER A 160 -7.74 4.29 -13.90
N ILE A 161 -8.27 3.38 -13.10
CA ILE A 161 -9.55 2.69 -13.40
C ILE A 161 -10.72 3.68 -13.38
N VAL A 162 -10.83 4.50 -12.32
CA VAL A 162 -11.93 5.46 -12.16
C VAL A 162 -11.99 6.42 -13.35
N PHE A 163 -10.89 7.11 -13.62
CA PHE A 163 -10.85 8.12 -14.68
C PHE A 163 -10.80 7.51 -16.07
N GLY A 164 -10.23 6.31 -16.23
CA GLY A 164 -10.31 5.55 -17.47
C GLY A 164 -11.75 5.16 -17.81
N PHE A 165 -12.50 4.61 -16.87
CA PHE A 165 -13.93 4.28 -17.09
C PHE A 165 -14.77 5.53 -17.34
N GLU A 166 -14.53 6.62 -16.60
CA GLU A 166 -15.23 7.88 -16.84
C GLU A 166 -14.91 8.48 -18.22
N LEU A 167 -13.66 8.36 -18.68
CA LEU A 167 -13.28 8.79 -20.03
C LEU A 167 -14.07 8.03 -21.10
N ILE A 168 -14.25 6.72 -20.93
CA ILE A 168 -15.03 5.88 -21.85
C ILE A 168 -16.52 6.24 -21.81
N ASP A 169 -17.08 6.49 -20.61
CA ASP A 169 -18.48 6.90 -20.48
C ASP A 169 -18.75 8.24 -21.19
N GLU A 170 -17.88 9.24 -21.00
CA GLU A 170 -17.99 10.54 -21.65
C GLU A 170 -17.89 10.42 -23.18
N TRP A 171 -16.97 9.58 -23.63
CA TRP A 171 -16.84 9.29 -25.06
C TRP A 171 -18.12 8.68 -25.65
N SER A 172 -18.75 7.74 -24.93
CA SER A 172 -19.96 7.06 -25.40
C SER A 172 -21.17 8.01 -25.47
N ASN A 173 -21.23 9.04 -24.62
CA ASN A 173 -22.41 9.88 -24.46
C ASN A 173 -22.52 11.05 -25.44
N ASN A 174 -21.57 11.31 -26.36
CA ASN A 174 -21.53 12.30 -27.44
C ASN A 174 -22.06 13.73 -27.10
N SER A 175 -22.42 14.04 -25.86
CA SER A 175 -23.22 15.23 -25.47
C SER A 175 -22.45 16.25 -24.63
N GLN A 176 -21.19 16.00 -24.31
CA GLN A 176 -20.43 16.81 -23.35
C GLN A 176 -19.52 17.84 -24.04
N SER A 177 -19.23 18.93 -23.33
CA SER A 177 -18.33 19.95 -23.84
C SER A 177 -16.90 19.43 -24.01
N THR A 178 -16.19 19.94 -25.01
CA THR A 178 -14.79 19.60 -25.30
C THR A 178 -13.89 19.77 -24.06
N ASN A 179 -14.12 20.78 -23.22
CA ASN A 179 -13.34 21.03 -21.99
C ASN A 179 -13.49 19.91 -20.97
N PHE A 180 -14.67 19.32 -20.86
CA PHE A 180 -14.91 18.22 -19.91
C PHE A 180 -14.18 16.94 -20.34
N LEU A 181 -14.19 16.63 -21.64
CA LEU A 181 -13.45 15.51 -22.21
C LEU A 181 -11.94 15.66 -22.01
N ILE A 182 -11.38 16.85 -22.25
CA ILE A 182 -9.97 17.15 -22.02
C ILE A 182 -9.59 16.90 -20.56
N THR A 183 -10.40 17.38 -19.62
CA THR A 183 -10.15 17.14 -18.19
C THR A 183 -10.11 15.64 -17.85
N LYS A 184 -11.00 14.83 -18.43
CA LYS A 184 -10.98 13.37 -18.23
C LYS A 184 -9.75 12.71 -18.82
N ILE A 185 -9.30 13.13 -20.01
CA ILE A 185 -8.05 12.65 -20.62
C ILE A 185 -6.88 12.97 -19.71
N LEU A 186 -6.75 14.21 -19.25
CA LEU A 186 -5.64 14.63 -18.39
C LEU A 186 -5.60 13.82 -17.08
N LEU A 187 -6.75 13.68 -16.41
CA LEU A 187 -6.82 12.89 -15.17
C LEU A 187 -6.51 11.41 -15.40
N ALA A 188 -7.11 10.77 -16.41
CA ALA A 188 -6.87 9.39 -16.74
C ALA A 188 -5.38 9.14 -17.06
N SER A 189 -4.78 10.03 -17.87
CA SER A 189 -3.36 9.96 -18.24
C SER A 189 -2.44 10.18 -17.05
N PHE A 190 -2.76 11.14 -16.18
CA PHE A 190 -1.99 11.43 -14.98
C PHE A 190 -1.94 10.21 -14.05
N PHE A 191 -3.11 9.66 -13.70
CA PHE A 191 -3.17 8.50 -12.81
C PHE A 191 -2.49 7.27 -13.41
N LEU A 192 -2.69 7.00 -14.71
CA LEU A 192 -2.06 5.87 -15.39
C LEU A 192 -0.54 6.03 -15.49
N GLY A 193 -0.05 7.21 -15.85
CA GLY A 193 1.38 7.50 -15.96
C GLY A 193 2.10 7.34 -14.63
N ILE A 194 1.54 7.92 -13.56
CA ILE A 194 2.08 7.79 -12.20
C ILE A 194 2.02 6.33 -11.73
N ALA A 195 0.88 5.63 -11.88
CA ALA A 195 0.76 4.23 -11.50
C ALA A 195 1.79 3.36 -12.22
N THR A 196 1.97 3.56 -13.54
CA THR A 196 2.95 2.79 -14.33
C THR A 196 4.39 3.07 -13.90
N SER A 197 4.69 4.30 -13.52
CA SER A 197 5.99 4.65 -12.94
C SER A 197 6.18 4.02 -11.55
N ILE A 198 5.18 4.02 -10.65
CA ILE A 198 5.32 3.39 -9.32
C ILE A 198 5.56 1.88 -9.45
N ARG A 199 4.79 1.20 -10.31
CA ARG A 199 4.93 -0.25 -10.60
C ARG A 199 4.62 -0.54 -12.05
N ILE A 200 5.43 -1.38 -12.66
CA ILE A 200 5.30 -1.82 -14.05
C ILE A 200 3.95 -2.53 -14.34
N LEU A 201 3.18 -2.88 -13.33
CA LEU A 201 1.81 -3.42 -13.45
C LEU A 201 0.75 -2.35 -13.77
N GLY A 202 1.10 -1.06 -13.74
CA GLY A 202 0.18 0.04 -14.08
C GLY A 202 -0.59 -0.12 -15.39
N PRO A 203 0.03 -0.57 -16.51
CA PRO A 203 -0.65 -0.78 -17.79
C PRO A 203 -1.85 -1.74 -17.75
N LEU A 204 -1.95 -2.61 -16.75
CA LEU A 204 -3.15 -3.44 -16.55
C LEU A 204 -4.42 -2.59 -16.41
N ALA A 205 -4.32 -1.40 -15.80
CA ALA A 205 -5.46 -0.48 -15.69
C ALA A 205 -5.93 0.02 -17.07
N ALA A 206 -5.00 0.26 -18.01
CA ALA A 206 -5.35 0.61 -19.38
C ALA A 206 -6.02 -0.56 -20.11
N ILE A 207 -5.54 -1.80 -19.91
CA ILE A 207 -6.18 -2.99 -20.47
C ILE A 207 -7.62 -3.13 -19.96
N LEU A 208 -7.85 -2.98 -18.67
CA LEU A 208 -9.19 -3.01 -18.09
C LEU A 208 -10.08 -1.89 -18.64
N THR A 209 -9.53 -0.71 -18.87
CA THR A 209 -10.24 0.43 -19.49
C THR A 209 -10.64 0.12 -20.94
N ILE A 210 -9.76 -0.52 -21.71
CA ILE A 210 -10.06 -0.96 -23.10
C ILE A 210 -11.15 -2.04 -23.09
N LEU A 211 -11.09 -3.01 -22.19
CA LEU A 211 -12.13 -4.03 -22.04
C LEU A 211 -13.48 -3.38 -21.68
N TYR A 212 -13.47 -2.37 -20.81
CA TYR A 212 -14.66 -1.61 -20.48
C TYR A 212 -15.22 -0.86 -21.71
N ALA A 213 -14.36 -0.29 -22.57
CA ALA A 213 -14.80 0.36 -23.81
C ALA A 213 -15.55 -0.62 -24.73
N PHE A 214 -15.09 -1.86 -24.84
CA PHE A 214 -15.77 -2.90 -25.62
C PHE A 214 -17.16 -3.24 -25.07
N VAL A 215 -17.31 -3.31 -23.74
CA VAL A 215 -18.63 -3.51 -23.10
C VAL A 215 -19.55 -2.32 -23.33
N GLN A 216 -19.01 -1.09 -23.43
CA GLN A 216 -19.78 0.09 -23.81
C GLN A 216 -20.15 0.14 -25.30
N GLY A 217 -19.70 -0.85 -26.11
CA GLY A 217 -20.03 -0.97 -27.53
C GLY A 217 -19.05 -0.30 -28.48
N ILE A 218 -17.92 0.23 -27.98
CA ILE A 218 -16.88 0.85 -28.80
C ILE A 218 -16.05 -0.27 -29.45
N LYS A 219 -15.98 -0.26 -30.79
CA LYS A 219 -15.22 -1.26 -31.56
C LYS A 219 -13.75 -0.86 -31.70
N ILE A 220 -12.85 -1.83 -31.88
CA ILE A 220 -11.41 -1.59 -32.08
C ILE A 220 -11.11 -0.54 -33.17
N PRO A 221 -11.70 -0.60 -34.37
CA PRO A 221 -11.43 0.41 -35.39
C PRO A 221 -11.87 1.83 -34.99
N GLU A 222 -12.94 1.95 -34.21
CA GLU A 222 -13.40 3.24 -33.68
C GLU A 222 -12.46 3.77 -32.59
N LEU A 223 -12.00 2.86 -31.72
CA LEU A 223 -11.02 3.16 -30.68
C LEU A 223 -9.73 3.72 -31.28
N LEU A 224 -9.18 3.04 -32.32
CA LEU A 224 -7.89 3.41 -32.93
C LEU A 224 -7.99 4.66 -33.83
N LYS A 225 -9.16 4.97 -34.41
CA LYS A 225 -9.37 6.15 -35.26
C LYS A 225 -9.51 7.45 -34.45
N ARG A 226 -9.79 7.39 -33.16
CA ARG A 226 -10.05 8.59 -32.34
C ARG A 226 -8.76 9.13 -31.72
N PRO A 227 -8.48 10.44 -31.87
CA PRO A 227 -7.30 11.06 -31.27
C PRO A 227 -7.24 10.94 -29.74
N VAL A 228 -8.40 10.81 -29.09
CA VAL A 228 -8.52 10.68 -27.62
C VAL A 228 -7.68 9.53 -27.06
N ILE A 229 -7.69 8.34 -27.72
CA ILE A 229 -6.95 7.19 -27.22
C ILE A 229 -5.43 7.38 -27.33
N TRP A 230 -4.99 7.98 -28.44
CA TRP A 230 -3.59 8.27 -28.67
C TRP A 230 -3.07 9.37 -27.74
N LEU A 231 -3.91 10.38 -27.48
CA LEU A 231 -3.59 11.44 -26.51
C LEU A 231 -3.51 10.86 -25.08
N TYR A 232 -4.46 10.01 -24.70
CA TYR A 232 -4.45 9.31 -23.42
C TYR A 232 -3.18 8.46 -23.27
N ALA A 233 -2.86 7.61 -24.26
CA ALA A 233 -1.66 6.77 -24.24
C ALA A 233 -0.37 7.60 -24.24
N GLY A 234 -0.29 8.59 -25.14
CA GLY A 234 0.89 9.45 -25.28
C GLY A 234 1.19 10.26 -24.02
N LEU A 235 0.17 10.89 -23.43
CA LEU A 235 0.32 11.62 -22.16
C LEU A 235 0.70 10.69 -21.00
N SER A 236 0.11 9.48 -20.91
CA SER A 236 0.46 8.51 -19.87
C SER A 236 1.94 8.09 -19.98
N LEU A 237 2.40 7.78 -21.19
CA LEU A 237 3.80 7.43 -21.45
C LEU A 237 4.73 8.60 -21.17
N SER A 238 4.34 9.82 -21.54
CA SER A 238 5.12 11.04 -21.27
C SER A 238 5.28 11.29 -19.76
N ILE A 239 4.20 11.13 -18.98
CA ILE A 239 4.23 11.28 -17.52
C ILE A 239 5.11 10.19 -16.89
N MET A 240 4.96 8.94 -17.32
CA MET A 240 5.81 7.84 -16.86
C MET A 240 7.28 8.12 -17.16
N PHE A 241 7.62 8.46 -18.39
CA PHE A 241 9.00 8.76 -18.82
C PHE A 241 9.57 9.97 -18.09
N ALA A 242 8.82 11.06 -18.04
CA ALA A 242 9.25 12.29 -17.37
C ALA A 242 9.50 12.09 -15.88
N SER A 243 8.72 11.23 -15.21
CA SER A 243 8.84 10.97 -13.77
C SER A 243 9.82 9.85 -13.40
N TRP A 244 10.53 9.26 -14.36
CA TRP A 244 11.41 8.11 -14.12
C TRP A 244 12.78 8.28 -14.81
N PRO A 245 13.75 8.97 -14.18
CA PRO A 245 15.06 9.28 -14.77
C PRO A 245 15.84 8.05 -15.25
N TYR A 246 15.66 6.88 -14.65
CA TYR A 246 16.29 5.64 -15.10
C TYR A 246 15.95 5.31 -16.57
N LEU A 247 14.74 5.63 -17.03
CA LEU A 247 14.29 5.41 -18.41
C LEU A 247 14.93 6.40 -19.40
N TRP A 248 15.50 7.52 -18.94
CA TRP A 248 16.15 8.51 -19.80
C TRP A 248 17.44 7.99 -20.43
N LEU A 249 18.07 6.97 -19.82
CA LEU A 249 19.25 6.31 -20.38
C LEU A 249 18.93 5.60 -21.72
N ASN A 250 17.84 4.86 -21.78
CA ASN A 250 17.30 4.21 -22.96
C ASN A 250 15.90 3.66 -22.64
N LEU A 251 14.85 4.32 -23.13
CA LEU A 251 13.47 4.04 -22.75
C LEU A 251 13.09 2.55 -22.92
N LEU A 252 13.26 2.01 -24.13
CA LEU A 252 12.80 0.64 -24.43
C LEU A 252 13.62 -0.41 -23.71
N GLN A 253 14.95 -0.26 -23.76
CA GLN A 253 15.85 -1.21 -23.11
C GLN A 253 15.62 -1.23 -21.59
N LYS A 254 15.60 -0.05 -20.95
CA LYS A 254 15.44 0.05 -19.49
C LYS A 254 14.06 -0.38 -19.04
N PHE A 255 13.01 -0.11 -19.82
CA PHE A 255 11.68 -0.61 -19.51
C PHE A 255 11.60 -2.15 -19.58
N ILE A 256 12.23 -2.77 -20.58
CA ILE A 256 12.31 -4.23 -20.69
C ILE A 256 13.15 -4.82 -19.54
N GLU A 257 14.29 -4.21 -19.20
CA GLU A 257 15.12 -4.62 -18.05
C GLU A 257 14.32 -4.63 -16.75
N VAL A 258 13.54 -3.56 -16.48
CA VAL A 258 12.66 -3.49 -15.31
C VAL A 258 11.58 -4.56 -15.36
N PHE A 259 10.98 -4.79 -16.53
CA PHE A 259 9.95 -5.82 -16.68
C PHE A 259 10.49 -7.22 -16.36
N VAL A 260 11.66 -7.57 -16.90
CA VAL A 260 12.33 -8.84 -16.62
C VAL A 260 12.69 -8.95 -15.15
N PHE A 261 13.33 -7.93 -14.57
CA PHE A 261 13.71 -7.90 -13.16
C PHE A 261 12.50 -8.08 -12.21
N MET A 262 11.39 -7.42 -12.50
CA MET A 262 10.18 -7.53 -11.67
C MET A 262 9.42 -8.84 -11.88
N SER A 263 9.60 -9.49 -13.05
CA SER A 263 8.96 -10.77 -13.33
C SER A 263 9.69 -11.95 -12.68
N ASP A 264 11.00 -11.83 -12.51
CA ASP A 264 11.87 -12.83 -11.88
C ASP A 264 12.63 -12.17 -10.72
N ASN A 265 11.86 -11.69 -9.74
CA ASN A 265 12.42 -10.96 -8.59
C ASN A 265 13.41 -11.86 -7.81
N PRO A 266 14.71 -11.52 -7.79
CA PRO A 266 15.74 -12.34 -7.15
C PRO A 266 15.73 -12.26 -5.62
N THR A 267 14.71 -11.66 -5.00
CA THR A 267 14.64 -11.46 -3.56
C THR A 267 14.60 -12.79 -2.82
N GLN A 268 15.65 -13.07 -2.06
CA GLN A 268 15.81 -14.28 -1.26
C GLN A 268 15.56 -13.97 0.23
N LEU A 269 14.35 -13.54 0.56
CA LEU A 269 13.95 -13.34 1.95
C LEU A 269 13.29 -14.60 2.50
N ASN A 270 13.58 -14.89 3.77
CA ASN A 270 12.89 -15.94 4.50
C ASN A 270 11.48 -15.47 4.89
N VAL A 271 10.51 -16.33 4.68
CA VAL A 271 9.08 -16.11 4.96
C VAL A 271 8.61 -17.22 5.90
N LEU A 272 8.11 -16.86 7.06
CA LEU A 272 7.50 -17.80 8.01
C LEU A 272 6.03 -18.02 7.64
N PHE A 273 5.69 -19.26 7.28
CA PHE A 273 4.32 -19.60 6.89
C PHE A 273 3.94 -20.98 7.40
N ALA A 274 2.88 -21.08 8.19
CA ALA A 274 2.35 -22.29 8.80
C ALA A 274 3.41 -23.08 9.63
N GLY A 275 4.28 -22.35 10.33
CA GLY A 275 5.34 -22.90 11.18
C GLY A 275 6.67 -23.16 10.46
N ASP A 276 6.69 -23.19 9.13
CA ASP A 276 7.87 -23.45 8.33
C ASP A 276 8.48 -22.17 7.74
N ASN A 277 9.80 -22.17 7.53
CA ASN A 277 10.50 -21.08 6.83
C ASN A 277 10.70 -21.46 5.35
N TYR A 278 10.23 -20.61 4.45
CA TYR A 278 10.38 -20.74 3.01
C TYR A 278 11.23 -19.59 2.45
N GLN A 279 11.93 -19.82 1.34
CA GLN A 279 12.43 -18.72 0.52
C GLN A 279 11.27 -18.05 -0.22
N ALA A 280 11.34 -16.74 -0.43
CA ALA A 280 10.25 -15.97 -1.06
C ALA A 280 9.80 -16.52 -2.42
N GLY A 281 10.71 -17.13 -3.21
CA GLY A 281 10.41 -17.78 -4.49
C GLY A 281 9.87 -19.20 -4.38
N GLU A 282 9.92 -19.82 -3.19
CA GLU A 282 9.55 -21.22 -2.95
C GLU A 282 8.27 -21.39 -2.13
N ILE A 283 7.60 -20.28 -1.81
CA ILE A 283 6.39 -20.31 -0.99
C ILE A 283 5.31 -21.21 -1.62
N PRO A 284 4.53 -21.96 -0.82
CA PRO A 284 3.50 -22.85 -1.34
C PRO A 284 2.34 -22.07 -1.97
N ARG A 285 1.67 -22.67 -2.97
CA ARG A 285 0.51 -22.04 -3.66
C ARG A 285 -0.59 -21.59 -2.70
N ARG A 286 -0.75 -22.29 -1.56
CA ARG A 286 -1.73 -21.96 -0.52
C ARG A 286 -1.41 -20.67 0.26
N TYR A 287 -0.22 -20.09 0.10
CA TYR A 287 0.20 -18.89 0.81
C TYR A 287 -0.77 -17.72 0.60
N PHE A 288 -0.97 -17.30 -0.65
CA PHE A 288 -1.85 -16.18 -0.97
C PHE A 288 -3.30 -16.39 -0.53
N PRO A 289 -3.99 -17.49 -0.88
CA PRO A 289 -5.39 -17.66 -0.47
C PRO A 289 -5.56 -17.79 1.04
N ILE A 290 -4.64 -18.42 1.77
CA ILE A 290 -4.69 -18.49 3.23
C ILE A 290 -4.51 -17.10 3.83
N LEU A 291 -3.47 -16.35 3.43
CA LEU A 291 -3.28 -15.00 3.96
C LEU A 291 -4.45 -14.08 3.61
N LEU A 292 -4.97 -14.15 2.37
CA LEU A 292 -6.16 -13.38 1.99
C LEU A 292 -7.35 -13.73 2.90
N SER A 293 -7.54 -15.01 3.27
CA SER A 293 -8.63 -15.43 4.15
C SER A 293 -8.43 -15.06 5.63
N TYR A 294 -7.21 -14.71 6.04
CA TYR A 294 -6.85 -14.40 7.42
C TYR A 294 -6.65 -12.92 7.71
N THR A 295 -6.53 -12.07 6.69
CA THR A 295 -6.11 -10.66 6.89
C THR A 295 -7.17 -9.61 6.55
N LEU A 296 -8.35 -10.02 6.07
CA LEU A 296 -9.52 -9.15 6.03
C LEU A 296 -10.45 -9.46 7.20
N THR A 297 -11.31 -8.52 7.58
CA THR A 297 -12.27 -8.71 8.67
C THR A 297 -13.36 -9.71 8.26
N GLU A 298 -13.85 -10.51 9.19
CA GLU A 298 -14.76 -11.64 8.94
C GLU A 298 -16.03 -11.26 8.17
N PRO A 299 -16.74 -10.16 8.50
CA PRO A 299 -17.96 -9.80 7.76
C PRO A 299 -17.68 -9.49 6.29
N THR A 300 -16.45 -9.07 5.95
CA THR A 300 -16.07 -8.70 4.59
C THR A 300 -16.25 -9.87 3.62
N TYR A 301 -15.89 -11.07 4.01
CA TYR A 301 -16.02 -12.28 3.15
C TYR A 301 -17.46 -12.59 2.81
N PHE A 302 -18.36 -12.52 3.81
CA PHE A 302 -19.79 -12.77 3.63
C PHE A 302 -20.42 -11.70 2.72
N LEU A 303 -20.02 -10.43 2.90
CA LEU A 303 -20.49 -9.34 2.06
C LEU A 303 -20.00 -9.49 0.61
N ILE A 304 -18.73 -9.87 0.40
CA ILE A 304 -18.17 -10.12 -0.94
C ILE A 304 -18.92 -11.25 -1.63
N ALA A 305 -19.06 -12.40 -0.96
CA ALA A 305 -19.71 -13.57 -1.54
C ALA A 305 -21.18 -13.29 -1.90
N THR A 306 -21.94 -12.75 -0.95
CA THR A 306 -23.35 -12.39 -1.16
C THR A 306 -23.50 -11.33 -2.24
N GLY A 307 -22.69 -10.29 -2.20
CA GLY A 307 -22.73 -9.19 -3.16
C GLY A 307 -22.36 -9.64 -4.58
N ALA A 308 -21.37 -10.53 -4.73
CA ALA A 308 -21.02 -11.10 -6.03
C ALA A 308 -22.20 -11.90 -6.62
N ILE A 309 -22.84 -12.76 -5.82
CA ILE A 309 -24.02 -13.51 -6.26
C ILE A 309 -25.13 -12.54 -6.72
N LEU A 310 -25.45 -11.53 -5.91
CA LEU A 310 -26.50 -10.55 -6.23
C LEU A 310 -26.16 -9.71 -7.47
N ALA A 311 -24.90 -9.30 -7.63
CA ALA A 311 -24.45 -8.53 -8.79
C ALA A 311 -24.69 -9.27 -10.11
N PHE A 312 -24.35 -10.56 -10.15
CA PHE A 312 -24.51 -11.35 -11.37
C PHE A 312 -25.96 -11.85 -11.57
N TRP A 313 -26.69 -12.15 -10.50
CA TRP A 313 -28.05 -12.65 -10.62
C TRP A 313 -29.05 -11.60 -11.10
N LYS A 314 -28.99 -10.39 -10.54
CA LYS A 314 -30.00 -9.32 -10.78
C LYS A 314 -29.68 -8.42 -11.97
N SER A 315 -28.62 -8.69 -12.72
CA SER A 315 -28.14 -7.77 -13.76
C SER A 315 -28.46 -8.24 -15.18
N ASP A 316 -28.65 -7.27 -16.08
CA ASP A 316 -28.64 -7.50 -17.52
C ASP A 316 -27.25 -7.88 -18.05
N ASN A 317 -27.16 -8.35 -19.29
CA ASN A 317 -25.93 -8.82 -19.89
C ASN A 317 -24.82 -7.76 -19.91
N LYS A 318 -25.15 -6.50 -20.17
CA LYS A 318 -24.16 -5.41 -20.21
C LYS A 318 -23.55 -5.16 -18.83
N LYS A 319 -24.38 -5.12 -17.80
CA LYS A 319 -23.92 -5.00 -16.41
C LYS A 319 -23.10 -6.22 -15.97
N ARG A 320 -23.56 -7.44 -16.32
CA ARG A 320 -22.79 -8.67 -16.04
C ARG A 320 -21.39 -8.62 -16.64
N LEU A 321 -21.24 -8.17 -17.88
CA LEU A 321 -19.93 -8.01 -18.52
C LEU A 321 -19.08 -6.94 -17.82
N THR A 322 -19.69 -5.81 -17.43
CA THR A 322 -19.00 -4.78 -16.64
C THR A 322 -18.48 -5.35 -15.31
N TYR A 323 -19.32 -6.09 -14.59
CA TYR A 323 -18.91 -6.70 -13.32
C TYR A 323 -17.88 -7.81 -13.51
N ALA A 324 -17.92 -8.53 -14.63
CA ALA A 324 -16.90 -9.51 -15.00
C ALA A 324 -15.54 -8.85 -15.22
N ILE A 325 -15.48 -7.63 -15.81
CA ILE A 325 -14.22 -6.86 -15.93
C ILE A 325 -13.70 -6.44 -14.55
N VAL A 326 -14.58 -5.97 -13.68
CA VAL A 326 -14.20 -5.62 -12.29
C VAL A 326 -13.69 -6.84 -11.54
N LEU A 327 -14.34 -8.01 -11.72
CA LEU A 327 -13.87 -9.26 -11.12
C LEU A 327 -12.55 -9.75 -11.77
N ALA A 328 -12.37 -9.54 -13.08
CA ALA A 328 -11.16 -9.90 -13.79
C ALA A 328 -9.92 -9.13 -13.27
N TRP A 329 -10.08 -7.90 -12.81
CA TRP A 329 -9.02 -7.17 -12.14
C TRP A 329 -8.44 -7.94 -10.94
N PHE A 330 -9.28 -8.50 -10.07
CA PHE A 330 -8.84 -9.39 -8.99
C PHE A 330 -8.42 -10.76 -9.54
N GLY A 331 -9.27 -11.38 -10.36
CA GLY A 331 -9.16 -12.79 -10.74
C GLY A 331 -7.93 -13.10 -11.61
N ILE A 332 -7.56 -12.23 -12.55
CA ILE A 332 -6.38 -12.43 -13.42
C ILE A 332 -5.11 -12.44 -12.57
N LEU A 333 -4.99 -11.49 -11.63
CA LEU A 333 -3.79 -11.41 -10.79
C LEU A 333 -3.76 -12.50 -9.72
N ALA A 334 -4.91 -12.85 -9.14
CA ALA A 334 -4.99 -14.01 -8.25
C ALA A 334 -4.59 -15.31 -8.98
N ALA A 335 -5.08 -15.50 -10.22
CA ALA A 335 -4.67 -16.63 -11.05
C ALA A 335 -3.18 -16.59 -11.38
N TYR A 336 -2.63 -15.42 -11.72
CA TYR A 336 -1.19 -15.24 -11.94
C TYR A 336 -0.37 -15.68 -10.70
N ILE A 337 -0.75 -15.21 -9.51
CA ILE A 337 -0.09 -15.58 -8.25
C ILE A 337 -0.11 -17.10 -8.04
N LEU A 338 -1.28 -17.73 -8.22
CA LEU A 338 -1.46 -19.17 -8.01
C LEU A 338 -0.72 -20.04 -9.03
N LEU A 339 -0.64 -19.59 -10.27
CA LEU A 339 -0.05 -20.37 -11.36
C LEU A 339 1.46 -20.13 -11.46
N ARG A 340 1.91 -18.89 -11.45
CA ARG A 340 3.30 -18.50 -11.65
C ARG A 340 4.13 -18.45 -10.38
N ARG A 341 3.49 -18.31 -9.21
CA ARG A 341 4.12 -18.21 -7.89
C ARG A 341 5.27 -17.18 -7.88
N PRO A 342 4.99 -15.90 -8.18
CA PRO A 342 6.02 -14.88 -8.08
C PRO A 342 6.58 -14.85 -6.66
N ALA A 343 7.84 -14.45 -6.49
CA ALA A 343 8.41 -14.28 -5.17
C ALA A 343 7.56 -13.30 -4.34
N MET A 344 7.03 -13.78 -3.22
CA MET A 344 6.25 -12.97 -2.27
C MET A 344 6.83 -13.09 -0.87
N TYR A 345 6.84 -11.99 -0.17
CA TYR A 345 7.27 -11.85 1.23
C TYR A 345 6.50 -10.71 1.88
N ASP A 346 6.49 -10.66 3.20
CA ASP A 346 5.75 -9.65 3.95
C ASP A 346 4.25 -9.68 3.60
N GLY A 347 3.66 -10.87 3.62
CA GLY A 347 2.30 -11.08 3.17
C GLY A 347 2.15 -10.94 1.65
N TYR A 348 0.99 -10.44 1.22
CA TYR A 348 0.71 -10.12 -0.18
C TYR A 348 0.69 -8.61 -0.44
N ARG A 349 1.48 -7.84 0.30
CA ARG A 349 1.51 -6.36 0.23
C ARG A 349 1.70 -5.81 -1.19
N HIS A 350 2.48 -6.49 -2.01
CA HIS A 350 2.71 -6.11 -3.39
C HIS A 350 1.44 -6.12 -4.26
N PHE A 351 0.40 -6.82 -3.81
CA PHE A 351 -0.87 -7.04 -4.50
C PHE A 351 -2.06 -6.38 -3.80
N LEU A 352 -1.87 -5.46 -2.84
CA LEU A 352 -3.00 -4.76 -2.19
C LEU A 352 -3.92 -4.04 -3.18
N PHE A 353 -3.39 -3.61 -4.31
CA PHE A 353 -4.13 -2.92 -5.37
C PHE A 353 -5.18 -3.81 -6.08
N ILE A 354 -5.19 -5.13 -5.84
CA ILE A 354 -6.24 -6.03 -6.37
C ILE A 354 -7.46 -6.13 -5.44
N LEU A 355 -7.39 -5.58 -4.23
CA LEU A 355 -8.47 -5.70 -3.26
C LEU A 355 -9.71 -4.83 -3.58
N PRO A 356 -9.61 -3.61 -4.14
CA PRO A 356 -10.76 -2.75 -4.37
C PRO A 356 -11.97 -3.41 -5.07
N PRO A 357 -11.81 -4.29 -6.08
CA PRO A 357 -12.92 -5.03 -6.67
C PRO A 357 -13.76 -5.82 -5.67
N LEU A 358 -13.11 -6.46 -4.69
CA LEU A 358 -13.79 -7.26 -3.68
C LEU A 358 -14.74 -6.39 -2.84
N PHE A 359 -14.31 -5.18 -2.49
CA PHE A 359 -15.14 -4.23 -1.76
C PHE A 359 -16.29 -3.68 -2.60
N ILE A 360 -16.11 -3.51 -3.92
CA ILE A 360 -17.22 -3.17 -4.82
C ILE A 360 -18.30 -4.27 -4.79
N PHE A 361 -17.89 -5.54 -4.80
CA PHE A 361 -18.87 -6.63 -4.65
C PHE A 361 -19.53 -6.61 -3.27
N ALA A 362 -18.81 -6.36 -2.18
CA ALA A 362 -19.43 -6.17 -0.86
C ALA A 362 -20.50 -5.04 -0.88
N GLY A 363 -20.33 -4.03 -1.72
CA GLY A 363 -21.28 -2.94 -1.90
C GLY A 363 -22.65 -3.39 -2.42
N PHE A 364 -22.71 -4.38 -3.29
CA PHE A 364 -24.01 -4.94 -3.74
C PHE A 364 -24.74 -5.66 -2.61
N ALA A 365 -24.04 -6.24 -1.64
CA ALA A 365 -24.65 -6.76 -0.44
C ALA A 365 -25.21 -5.63 0.44
N PHE A 366 -24.47 -4.55 0.65
CA PHE A 366 -24.97 -3.36 1.35
C PHE A 366 -26.20 -2.77 0.65
N GLU A 367 -26.20 -2.68 -0.69
CA GLU A 367 -27.36 -2.18 -1.45
C GLU A 367 -28.61 -3.02 -1.18
N ALA A 368 -28.48 -4.36 -1.18
CA ALA A 368 -29.58 -5.26 -0.88
C ALA A 368 -30.05 -5.13 0.58
N LEU A 369 -29.13 -5.08 1.53
CA LEU A 369 -29.44 -4.91 2.96
C LEU A 369 -30.12 -3.56 3.22
N PHE A 370 -29.67 -2.48 2.59
CA PHE A 370 -30.27 -1.15 2.75
C PHE A 370 -31.66 -1.03 2.12
N HIS A 371 -31.94 -1.81 1.09
CA HIS A 371 -33.30 -1.93 0.55
C HIS A 371 -34.26 -2.63 1.53
N TRP A 372 -33.75 -3.62 2.27
CA TRP A 372 -34.55 -4.34 3.27
C TRP A 372 -34.76 -3.49 4.54
N LEU A 373 -33.75 -2.71 4.96
CA LEU A 373 -33.82 -1.83 6.14
C LEU A 373 -34.51 -0.51 5.80
N LYS A 374 -35.69 -0.29 6.36
CA LYS A 374 -36.53 0.88 6.06
C LYS A 374 -36.08 2.16 6.77
N GLN A 375 -35.46 2.03 7.96
CA GLN A 375 -35.09 3.16 8.81
C GLN A 375 -33.59 3.47 8.67
N SER A 376 -33.24 4.75 8.57
CA SER A 376 -31.82 5.18 8.45
C SER A 376 -30.97 4.76 9.64
N TRP A 377 -31.52 4.77 10.85
CA TRP A 377 -30.77 4.34 12.03
C TRP A 377 -30.40 2.85 11.98
N GLN A 378 -31.27 1.98 11.42
CA GLN A 378 -30.99 0.55 11.26
C GLN A 378 -29.76 0.33 10.33
N LYS A 379 -29.68 1.10 9.24
CA LYS A 379 -28.54 1.08 8.32
C LYS A 379 -27.26 1.51 9.04
N ILE A 380 -27.33 2.58 9.82
CA ILE A 380 -26.19 3.08 10.60
C ILE A 380 -25.72 2.04 11.62
N VAL A 381 -26.62 1.47 12.40
CA VAL A 381 -26.29 0.43 13.38
C VAL A 381 -25.65 -0.78 12.71
N LEU A 382 -26.21 -1.25 11.58
CA LEU A 382 -25.62 -2.35 10.81
C LEU A 382 -24.19 -2.04 10.38
N VAL A 383 -23.97 -0.86 9.78
CA VAL A 383 -22.63 -0.47 9.33
C VAL A 383 -21.67 -0.38 10.51
N ILE A 384 -22.06 0.26 11.62
CA ILE A 384 -21.21 0.34 12.82
C ILE A 384 -20.86 -1.05 13.36
N ALA A 385 -21.84 -1.97 13.42
CA ALA A 385 -21.61 -3.34 13.88
C ALA A 385 -20.61 -4.09 12.99
N ILE A 386 -20.69 -3.90 11.66
CA ILE A 386 -19.74 -4.49 10.71
C ILE A 386 -18.34 -3.84 10.86
N LEU A 387 -18.28 -2.53 10.97
CA LEU A 387 -17.01 -1.80 11.09
C LEU A 387 -16.30 -2.07 12.42
N ALA A 388 -17.03 -2.44 13.47
CA ALA A 388 -16.44 -2.79 14.77
C ALA A 388 -15.40 -3.92 14.66
N PHE A 389 -15.59 -4.88 13.74
CA PHE A 389 -14.63 -5.95 13.46
C PHE A 389 -13.28 -5.44 12.93
N GLY A 390 -13.24 -4.24 12.37
CA GLY A 390 -12.00 -3.60 11.94
C GLY A 390 -11.51 -2.55 12.94
N ILE A 391 -12.41 -1.70 13.46
CA ILE A 391 -12.05 -0.59 14.35
C ILE A 391 -11.42 -1.10 15.66
N ILE A 392 -12.00 -2.16 16.27
CA ILE A 392 -11.47 -2.71 17.51
C ILE A 392 -10.03 -3.21 17.34
N PRO A 393 -9.71 -4.07 16.36
CA PRO A 393 -8.31 -4.47 16.13
C PRO A 393 -7.40 -3.31 15.71
N ILE A 394 -7.89 -2.29 14.97
CA ILE A 394 -7.09 -1.09 14.65
C ILE A 394 -6.60 -0.41 15.93
N ILE A 395 -7.48 -0.28 16.93
CA ILE A 395 -7.13 0.33 18.23
C ILE A 395 -6.17 -0.57 19.01
N GLN A 396 -6.47 -1.86 19.10
CA GLN A 396 -5.72 -2.83 19.92
C GLN A 396 -4.32 -3.12 19.38
N LEU A 397 -4.15 -3.12 18.05
CA LEU A 397 -2.85 -3.36 17.38
C LEU A 397 -2.02 -2.09 17.17
N HIS A 398 -2.58 -0.90 17.46
CA HIS A 398 -1.85 0.34 17.18
C HIS A 398 -0.44 0.34 17.79
N PRO A 399 0.58 0.73 17.02
CA PRO A 399 0.64 1.14 15.61
C PRO A 399 0.98 0.00 14.61
N TYR A 400 0.75 -1.26 14.94
CA TYR A 400 1.16 -2.46 14.19
C TYR A 400 -0.01 -3.13 13.43
N GLN A 401 -1.00 -2.37 12.93
CA GLN A 401 -2.21 -2.92 12.31
C GLN A 401 -1.93 -3.74 11.04
N TYR A 402 -0.80 -3.52 10.36
CA TYR A 402 -0.38 -4.35 9.23
C TYR A 402 -0.11 -5.82 9.62
N ALA A 403 0.14 -6.09 10.92
CA ALA A 403 0.29 -7.43 11.47
C ALA A 403 -1.06 -8.12 11.79
N TYR A 404 -2.18 -7.56 11.36
CA TYR A 404 -3.51 -8.06 11.66
C TYR A 404 -3.77 -9.45 11.07
N TYR A 405 -4.32 -10.31 11.91
CA TYR A 405 -4.98 -11.57 11.55
C TYR A 405 -6.35 -11.61 12.21
N ASN A 406 -7.35 -12.12 11.49
CA ASN A 406 -8.73 -12.21 11.98
C ASN A 406 -8.93 -13.39 12.95
N ASN A 407 -10.15 -13.49 13.52
CA ASN A 407 -10.46 -14.54 14.49
C ASN A 407 -10.53 -15.95 13.86
N PHE A 408 -10.70 -16.08 12.54
CA PHE A 408 -10.60 -17.39 11.86
C PHE A 408 -9.18 -17.98 11.99
N ALA A 409 -8.18 -17.13 12.06
CA ALA A 409 -6.78 -17.52 12.29
C ALA A 409 -6.42 -17.58 13.79
N GLY A 410 -7.34 -17.20 14.69
CA GLY A 410 -7.07 -17.04 16.13
C GLY A 410 -6.49 -15.67 16.52
N GLY A 411 -6.65 -14.67 15.63
CA GLY A 411 -6.04 -13.35 15.81
C GLY A 411 -4.50 -13.36 15.68
N VAL A 412 -3.86 -12.22 15.90
CA VAL A 412 -2.40 -12.10 15.80
C VAL A 412 -1.68 -13.01 16.79
N GLY A 413 -2.21 -13.19 18.02
CA GLY A 413 -1.64 -14.08 19.02
C GLY A 413 -1.73 -15.56 18.63
N GLY A 414 -2.82 -15.99 17.97
CA GLY A 414 -3.02 -17.37 17.52
C GLY A 414 -2.08 -17.77 16.37
N VAL A 415 -1.68 -16.80 15.53
CA VAL A 415 -0.74 -17.06 14.43
C VAL A 415 0.71 -16.80 14.79
N PHE A 416 0.97 -16.16 15.92
CA PHE A 416 2.34 -15.86 16.39
C PHE A 416 3.21 -17.14 16.39
N ARG A 417 4.44 -17.04 15.94
CA ARG A 417 5.39 -18.14 15.73
C ARG A 417 5.10 -19.06 14.54
N ASN A 418 3.93 -18.98 13.92
CA ASN A 418 3.56 -19.79 12.74
C ASN A 418 3.48 -18.96 11.46
N TYR A 419 3.19 -17.66 11.57
CA TYR A 419 3.10 -16.71 10.45
C TYR A 419 3.88 -15.44 10.77
N GLU A 420 4.27 -14.69 9.75
CA GLU A 420 4.91 -13.39 9.93
C GLU A 420 3.93 -12.39 10.54
N THR A 421 4.29 -11.82 11.68
CA THR A 421 3.51 -10.77 12.35
C THR A 421 4.20 -9.41 12.23
N GLU A 422 5.48 -9.31 12.59
CA GLU A 422 6.27 -8.10 12.46
C GLU A 422 7.34 -8.30 11.40
N TYR A 423 7.17 -7.69 10.23
CA TYR A 423 8.08 -7.81 9.09
C TYR A 423 8.67 -6.48 8.61
N TRP A 424 8.22 -5.34 9.21
CA TRP A 424 8.64 -4.02 8.80
C TRP A 424 9.70 -3.36 9.68
N LEU A 425 10.03 -3.95 10.85
CA LEU A 425 10.92 -3.40 11.89
C LEU A 425 10.38 -2.12 12.56
N THR A 426 9.09 -1.81 12.40
CA THR A 426 8.50 -0.59 12.97
C THR A 426 8.51 -0.60 14.49
N CYS A 427 8.59 -1.79 15.12
CA CYS A 427 8.73 -1.98 16.56
C CYS A 427 10.06 -1.43 17.12
N TYR A 428 11.07 -1.18 16.29
CA TYR A 428 12.33 -0.58 16.71
C TYR A 428 12.13 0.81 17.32
N ARG A 429 11.16 1.58 16.81
CA ARG A 429 10.81 2.87 17.40
C ARG A 429 10.47 2.75 18.88
N GLU A 430 9.52 1.90 19.24
CA GLU A 430 9.06 1.71 20.63
C GLU A 430 10.19 1.09 21.49
N SER A 431 10.91 0.10 20.95
CA SER A 431 12.03 -0.55 21.64
C SER A 431 13.16 0.43 21.98
N VAL A 432 13.58 1.26 21.01
CA VAL A 432 14.70 2.19 21.20
C VAL A 432 14.28 3.38 22.07
N LEU A 433 13.07 3.89 21.92
CA LEU A 433 12.55 4.95 22.80
C LEU A 433 12.46 4.48 24.25
N SER A 434 12.09 3.24 24.51
CA SER A 434 12.12 2.64 25.85
C SER A 434 13.55 2.48 26.37
N LEU A 435 14.47 2.02 25.51
CA LEU A 435 15.89 1.90 25.90
C LEU A 435 16.54 3.25 26.19
N ASN A 436 16.17 4.32 25.46
CA ASN A 436 16.64 5.69 25.73
C ASN A 436 16.40 6.16 27.17
N GLN A 437 15.35 5.61 27.82
CA GLN A 437 15.02 5.95 29.22
C GLN A 437 15.89 5.20 30.24
N LEU A 438 16.48 4.06 29.82
CA LEU A 438 17.29 3.19 30.66
C LEU A 438 18.78 3.36 30.39
N ALA A 439 19.15 3.94 29.24
CA ALA A 439 20.52 3.97 28.75
C ALA A 439 21.37 4.99 29.50
N GLU A 440 22.49 4.51 30.05
CA GLU A 440 23.57 5.31 30.56
C GLU A 440 24.52 5.77 29.44
N PRO A 441 25.31 6.83 29.62
CA PRO A 441 26.33 7.25 28.63
C PRO A 441 27.28 6.09 28.30
N GLY A 442 27.44 5.82 26.99
CA GLY A 442 28.29 4.72 26.51
C GLY A 442 27.56 3.38 26.32
N THR A 443 26.24 3.33 26.53
CA THR A 443 25.42 2.14 26.24
C THR A 443 25.61 1.71 24.80
N GLN A 444 25.85 0.41 24.58
CA GLN A 444 25.96 -0.17 23.24
C GLN A 444 24.74 -1.05 22.93
N LEU A 445 24.11 -0.79 21.78
CA LEU A 445 22.98 -1.55 21.26
C LEU A 445 23.37 -2.24 19.96
N PHE A 446 23.46 -3.56 20.01
CA PHE A 446 23.67 -4.40 18.84
C PHE A 446 22.32 -4.71 18.19
N VAL A 447 22.17 -4.36 16.93
CA VAL A 447 20.92 -4.48 16.20
C VAL A 447 21.01 -5.58 15.15
N ARG A 448 20.09 -6.52 15.16
CA ARG A 448 20.12 -7.71 14.29
C ARG A 448 19.95 -7.40 12.82
N ARG A 449 19.07 -6.44 12.49
CA ARG A 449 18.74 -6.04 11.12
C ARG A 449 18.65 -4.53 11.03
N GLU A 450 19.09 -3.96 9.92
CA GLU A 450 18.92 -2.57 9.55
C GLU A 450 19.18 -1.57 10.70
N PRO A 451 20.43 -1.51 11.21
CA PRO A 451 20.80 -0.70 12.37
C PRO A 451 20.51 0.80 12.18
N TYR A 452 20.44 1.28 10.96
CA TYR A 452 20.09 2.68 10.67
C TYR A 452 18.67 3.06 11.15
N ILE A 453 17.73 2.11 11.23
CA ILE A 453 16.39 2.38 11.78
C ILE A 453 16.49 2.62 13.29
N ALA A 454 17.23 1.79 14.01
CA ALA A 454 17.47 1.98 15.44
C ALA A 454 18.22 3.29 15.71
N ALA A 455 19.21 3.62 14.89
CA ALA A 455 19.99 4.84 14.98
C ALA A 455 19.13 6.12 14.84
N TYR A 456 18.07 6.07 14.03
CA TYR A 456 17.15 7.19 13.87
C TYR A 456 16.43 7.57 15.18
N TYR A 457 16.18 6.61 16.06
CA TYR A 457 15.47 6.81 17.33
C TYR A 457 16.37 6.88 18.55
N ALA A 458 17.63 6.47 18.44
CA ALA A 458 18.58 6.44 19.54
C ALA A 458 19.00 7.86 19.95
N ASN A 459 19.11 8.09 21.26
CA ASN A 459 19.71 9.32 21.79
C ASN A 459 21.25 9.20 21.80
N SER A 460 21.94 10.27 22.17
CA SER A 460 23.39 10.36 22.21
C SER A 460 24.07 9.40 23.22
N ASN A 461 23.34 8.82 24.16
CA ASN A 461 23.88 7.88 25.16
C ASN A 461 24.09 6.49 24.55
N ILE A 462 23.43 6.18 23.43
CA ILE A 462 23.42 4.84 22.80
C ILE A 462 24.27 4.85 21.54
N THR A 463 25.25 3.95 21.49
CA THR A 463 26.02 3.65 20.28
C THR A 463 25.40 2.44 19.59
N ILE A 464 24.95 2.62 18.33
CA ILE A 464 24.36 1.54 17.53
C ILE A 464 25.46 0.73 16.84
N ARG A 465 25.37 -0.59 16.91
CA ARG A 465 26.26 -1.56 16.30
C ARG A 465 25.50 -2.53 15.41
N ASP A 466 26.08 -2.95 14.29
CA ASP A 466 25.49 -4.03 13.47
C ASP A 466 25.89 -5.40 14.04
N PHE A 467 24.91 -6.11 14.59
CA PHE A 467 25.14 -7.45 15.14
C PHE A 467 25.70 -8.44 14.11
N ARG A 468 25.36 -8.29 12.82
CA ARG A 468 25.82 -9.22 11.76
C ARG A 468 27.32 -9.16 11.52
N THR A 469 27.93 -8.01 11.73
CA THR A 469 29.36 -7.75 11.45
C THR A 469 30.20 -7.59 12.72
N GLU A 470 29.60 -7.06 13.80
CA GLU A 470 30.28 -6.64 15.01
C GLU A 470 29.96 -7.53 16.24
N GLN A 471 29.31 -8.70 16.04
CA GLN A 471 28.94 -9.60 17.16
C GLN A 471 30.11 -9.95 18.07
N LYS A 472 31.34 -10.02 17.54
CA LYS A 472 32.55 -10.38 18.31
C LYS A 472 32.94 -9.31 19.34
N ASP A 473 32.48 -8.07 19.15
CA ASP A 473 32.78 -6.97 20.03
C ASP A 473 31.77 -6.84 21.18
N MET A 474 30.76 -7.68 21.20
CA MET A 474 29.71 -7.69 22.21
C MET A 474 30.27 -8.12 23.56
N LYS A 475 29.95 -7.38 24.61
CA LYS A 475 30.39 -7.60 25.98
C LYS A 475 29.21 -7.73 26.93
N SER A 476 29.46 -8.34 28.10
CA SER A 476 28.49 -8.35 29.21
C SER A 476 27.98 -6.91 29.49
N GLY A 477 26.68 -6.77 29.71
CA GLY A 477 26.01 -5.47 29.92
C GLY A 477 25.59 -4.75 28.65
N ASN A 478 26.04 -5.16 27.45
CA ASN A 478 25.55 -4.62 26.20
C ASN A 478 24.09 -5.05 25.93
N TYR A 479 23.41 -4.38 25.01
CA TYR A 479 22.05 -4.69 24.62
C TYR A 479 21.96 -5.25 23.21
N TYR A 480 20.98 -6.11 22.96
CA TYR A 480 20.71 -6.73 21.66
C TYR A 480 19.25 -6.56 21.27
N LEU A 481 19.00 -5.84 20.17
CA LEU A 481 17.66 -5.61 19.60
C LEU A 481 17.43 -6.57 18.44
N VAL A 482 16.32 -7.28 18.50
CA VAL A 482 15.87 -8.18 17.44
C VAL A 482 14.35 -8.18 17.33
N ASN A 483 13.82 -8.26 16.10
CA ASN A 483 12.41 -8.53 15.85
C ASN A 483 12.13 -10.03 15.74
N THR A 484 10.84 -10.38 15.77
CA THR A 484 10.39 -11.79 15.73
C THR A 484 10.23 -12.36 14.32
N ARG A 485 10.60 -11.61 13.27
CA ARG A 485 10.56 -12.12 11.88
C ARG A 485 11.31 -13.44 11.78
N SER A 486 10.65 -14.44 11.18
CA SER A 486 11.21 -15.81 11.03
C SER A 486 11.73 -16.40 12.35
N ASN A 487 11.13 -16.03 13.48
CA ASN A 487 11.52 -16.43 14.83
C ASN A 487 13.01 -16.14 15.17
N GLU A 488 13.53 -15.01 14.65
CA GLU A 488 14.94 -14.63 14.77
C GLU A 488 15.37 -14.38 16.23
N ASP A 489 14.45 -13.90 17.05
CA ASP A 489 14.63 -13.66 18.48
C ASP A 489 14.95 -14.94 19.28
N LEU A 490 14.63 -16.13 18.76
CA LEU A 490 14.94 -17.42 19.34
C LEU A 490 16.27 -18.01 18.88
N LYS A 491 16.94 -17.40 17.89
CA LYS A 491 18.17 -17.95 17.28
C LYS A 491 19.44 -17.48 17.98
N SER A 492 19.48 -16.23 18.43
CA SER A 492 20.66 -15.63 19.04
C SER A 492 20.36 -15.16 20.46
N LEU A 493 21.34 -15.32 21.37
CA LEU A 493 21.20 -14.93 22.77
C LEU A 493 19.90 -15.47 23.39
N ARG A 494 19.63 -16.77 23.19
CA ARG A 494 18.33 -17.36 23.54
C ARG A 494 18.02 -17.22 25.02
N ASP A 495 19.01 -17.42 25.89
CA ASP A 495 18.86 -17.44 27.35
C ASP A 495 19.15 -16.06 27.99
N ALA A 496 19.48 -15.04 27.18
CA ALA A 496 19.72 -13.71 27.70
C ALA A 496 18.41 -13.06 28.19
N PRO A 497 18.44 -12.35 29.33
CA PRO A 497 17.24 -11.71 29.88
C PRO A 497 16.68 -10.67 28.93
N ILE A 498 15.36 -10.69 28.74
CA ILE A 498 14.62 -9.68 27.99
C ILE A 498 14.37 -8.51 28.93
N VAL A 499 14.85 -7.33 28.57
CA VAL A 499 14.69 -6.09 29.35
C VAL A 499 13.60 -5.17 28.78
N ILE A 500 13.33 -5.27 27.48
CA ILE A 500 12.23 -4.57 26.82
C ILE A 500 11.53 -5.54 25.88
N GLU A 501 10.21 -5.57 25.95
CA GLU A 501 9.38 -6.35 25.03
C GLU A 501 8.30 -5.45 24.43
N VAL A 502 8.21 -5.45 23.10
CA VAL A 502 7.13 -4.77 22.36
C VAL A 502 6.17 -5.83 21.87
N SER A 503 4.97 -5.84 22.42
CA SER A 503 3.93 -6.84 22.09
C SER A 503 2.55 -6.23 21.99
N ARG A 504 1.66 -6.84 21.21
CA ARG A 504 0.23 -6.52 21.11
C ARG A 504 -0.59 -7.80 20.94
N MET A 505 -1.72 -7.86 21.61
CA MET A 505 -2.71 -8.93 21.48
C MET A 505 -2.10 -10.36 21.55
N GLY A 506 -1.10 -10.59 22.41
CA GLY A 506 -0.47 -11.89 22.60
C GLY A 506 0.62 -12.26 21.59
N ALA A 507 1.02 -11.33 20.70
CA ALA A 507 2.18 -11.50 19.82
C ALA A 507 3.29 -10.54 20.20
N THR A 508 4.51 -11.03 20.33
CA THR A 508 5.72 -10.24 20.52
C THR A 508 6.26 -9.81 19.16
N PHE A 509 6.60 -8.55 19.00
CA PHE A 509 7.14 -7.97 17.77
C PHE A 509 8.64 -7.74 17.83
N CYS A 510 9.11 -7.13 18.92
CA CYS A 510 10.53 -6.90 19.17
C CYS A 510 10.89 -7.21 20.61
N VAL A 511 12.14 -7.61 20.81
CA VAL A 511 12.75 -7.72 22.14
C VAL A 511 14.11 -7.03 22.17
N VAL A 512 14.42 -6.39 23.31
CA VAL A 512 15.77 -5.97 23.66
C VAL A 512 16.24 -6.89 24.78
N LYS A 513 17.34 -7.58 24.53
CA LYS A 513 17.98 -8.50 25.50
C LYS A 513 19.23 -7.84 26.06
N GLN A 514 19.55 -8.09 27.32
CA GLN A 514 20.83 -7.71 27.91
C GLN A 514 21.80 -8.88 27.84
N VAL A 515 22.99 -8.60 27.36
CA VAL A 515 24.07 -9.62 27.27
C VAL A 515 24.56 -9.94 28.66
N PRO A 516 24.54 -11.23 29.08
CA PRO A 516 24.93 -11.63 30.41
C PRO A 516 26.44 -11.41 30.71
#